data_600cdf2521b4895e27a4dd5455cf77ed
#
_entry.id   600cdf2521b4895e27a4dd5455cf77ed
#
_cell.length_a   1.000
_cell.length_b   1.000
_cell.length_c   1.000
_cell.angle_alpha   90.00
_cell.angle_beta   90.00
_cell.angle_gamma   90.00
#
_symmetry.space_group_name_H-M   'P 1'
#
loop_
_entity.id
_entity.type
_entity.pdbx_description
1 polymer ?
#
loop_
_entity_poly.entity_id
_entity_poly.type
_entity_poly.pdbx_seq_one_letter_code
_entity_poly.pdbx_strand_id
1 'polypeptide(L)'
;MINLISSTLIERPVKQVFDFVSAPENDFQWQYGTLATAKLSTGGGAMPTFFRSLGHLMGRRNLGTFEITEFEPNEKYGFRSLSGPLHSSTTYTLENANGGTRIDVSIQASAPSFFDITERLLWKTMKTQLEEDVAKLKAILEENSTASCDQQDGILE
;
A
#
# COMPACT_ATOMS: atom_id res chain seq x y z
N MET A 1 17.65 7.49 8.63
CA MET A 1 16.22 7.21 8.42
C MET A 1 15.81 7.60 7.00
N ILE A 2 15.01 6.77 6.39
CA ILE A 2 14.52 6.98 5.04
C ILE A 2 13.12 7.60 5.12
N ASN A 3 12.91 8.70 4.37
CA ASN A 3 11.61 9.34 4.24
C ASN A 3 11.28 9.42 2.76
N LEU A 4 10.12 8.89 2.39
CA LEU A 4 9.66 8.86 1.01
C LEU A 4 8.21 9.34 0.93
N ILE A 5 7.90 10.12 -0.09
CA ILE A 5 6.53 10.52 -0.40
C ILE A 5 6.34 10.40 -1.90
N SER A 6 5.21 9.80 -2.29
CA SER A 6 4.78 9.77 -3.67
C SER A 6 3.29 10.06 -3.73
N SER A 7 2.88 10.82 -4.74
CA SER A 7 1.49 11.26 -4.88
C SER A 7 1.01 11.00 -6.30
N THR A 8 -0.29 10.74 -6.44
CA THR A 8 -0.91 10.64 -7.75
C THR A 8 -2.38 11.06 -7.67
N LEU A 9 -2.94 11.38 -8.83
CA LEU A 9 -4.36 11.64 -8.99
C LEU A 9 -5.00 10.45 -9.67
N ILE A 10 -6.04 9.90 -9.07
CA ILE A 10 -6.77 8.75 -9.58
C ILE A 10 -8.18 9.20 -9.94
N GLU A 11 -8.61 8.94 -11.17
CA GLU A 11 -9.92 9.35 -11.65
C GLU A 11 -11.01 8.37 -11.19
N ARG A 12 -11.11 8.21 -9.87
CA ARG A 12 -12.13 7.39 -9.21
C ARG A 12 -12.53 8.04 -7.91
N PRO A 13 -13.76 7.81 -7.44
CA PRO A 13 -14.23 8.38 -6.17
C PRO A 13 -13.36 7.96 -4.99
N VAL A 14 -13.23 8.84 -4.01
CA VAL A 14 -12.37 8.61 -2.86
C VAL A 14 -12.74 7.34 -2.09
N LYS A 15 -14.02 7.01 -2.01
CA LYS A 15 -14.47 5.79 -1.32
C LYS A 15 -13.93 4.53 -2.02
N GLN A 16 -13.96 4.51 -3.34
CA GLN A 16 -13.46 3.37 -4.11
C GLN A 16 -11.95 3.20 -3.93
N VAL A 17 -11.20 4.30 -3.98
CA VAL A 17 -9.75 4.27 -3.78
C VAL A 17 -9.41 3.84 -2.36
N PHE A 18 -10.09 4.41 -1.37
CA PHE A 18 -9.85 4.08 0.03
C PHE A 18 -10.15 2.61 0.32
N ASP A 19 -11.28 2.10 -0.14
CA ASP A 19 -11.66 0.71 0.10
C ASP A 19 -10.63 -0.26 -0.49
N PHE A 20 -10.01 0.11 -1.62
CA PHE A 20 -9.00 -0.72 -2.25
C PHE A 20 -7.68 -0.70 -1.47
N VAL A 21 -7.17 0.50 -1.14
CA VAL A 21 -5.84 0.62 -0.51
C VAL A 21 -5.86 0.25 0.97
N SER A 22 -6.99 0.32 1.63
CA SER A 22 -7.11 -0.05 3.04
C SER A 22 -7.36 -1.53 3.29
N ALA A 23 -7.41 -2.33 2.22
CA ALA A 23 -7.52 -3.78 2.30
C ALA A 23 -6.14 -4.39 1.99
N PRO A 24 -5.39 -4.85 3.00
CA PRO A 24 -4.03 -5.39 2.77
C PRO A 24 -4.00 -6.54 1.76
N GLU A 25 -5.10 -7.27 1.61
CA GLU A 25 -5.22 -8.37 0.66
C GLU A 25 -5.03 -7.93 -0.79
N ASN A 26 -5.19 -6.64 -1.07
CA ASN A 26 -5.00 -6.08 -2.41
C ASN A 26 -3.57 -5.63 -2.68
N ASP A 27 -2.72 -5.58 -1.67
CA ASP A 27 -1.39 -4.99 -1.78
C ASP A 27 -0.52 -5.66 -2.85
N PHE A 28 -0.62 -6.98 -2.98
CA PHE A 28 0.17 -7.71 -3.98
C PHE A 28 -0.13 -7.28 -5.42
N GLN A 29 -1.29 -6.67 -5.67
CA GLN A 29 -1.70 -6.27 -7.01
C GLN A 29 -0.93 -5.04 -7.49
N TRP A 30 -0.54 -4.16 -6.58
CA TRP A 30 0.11 -2.91 -6.96
C TRP A 30 1.48 -2.70 -6.34
N GLN A 31 1.81 -3.40 -5.26
CA GLN A 31 3.11 -3.30 -4.60
C GLN A 31 4.01 -4.44 -5.09
N TYR A 32 5.02 -4.09 -5.87
CA TYR A 32 5.96 -5.08 -6.40
C TYR A 32 6.64 -5.89 -5.30
N GLY A 33 6.98 -5.24 -4.19
CA GLY A 33 7.64 -5.90 -3.06
C GLY A 33 6.75 -6.80 -2.21
N THR A 34 5.44 -6.84 -2.49
CA THR A 34 4.49 -7.63 -1.70
C THR A 34 3.98 -8.81 -2.51
N LEU A 35 4.19 -10.03 -2.01
CA LEU A 35 3.76 -11.25 -2.67
C LEU A 35 2.38 -11.71 -2.17
N ALA A 36 2.13 -11.59 -0.88
CA ALA A 36 0.85 -11.98 -0.27
C ALA A 36 0.70 -11.33 1.09
N THR A 37 -0.55 -11.05 1.47
CA THR A 37 -0.88 -10.55 2.80
C THR A 37 -2.05 -11.32 3.37
N ALA A 38 -2.10 -11.42 4.69
CA ALA A 38 -3.20 -12.07 5.38
C ALA A 38 -3.50 -11.34 6.69
N LYS A 39 -4.77 -11.05 6.94
CA LYS A 39 -5.18 -10.49 8.23
C LYS A 39 -5.04 -11.56 9.31
N LEU A 40 -4.42 -11.20 10.42
CA LEU A 40 -4.26 -12.10 11.57
C LEU A 40 -5.39 -11.94 12.58
N SER A 41 -5.94 -10.73 12.69
CA SER A 41 -7.09 -10.47 13.55
C SER A 41 -7.88 -9.31 12.97
N THR A 42 -9.19 -9.42 13.04
CA THR A 42 -10.07 -8.27 12.78
C THR A 42 -10.39 -7.70 14.15
N GLY A 43 -9.77 -6.55 14.46
CA GLY A 43 -10.11 -5.86 15.70
C GLY A 43 -11.56 -5.44 15.67
N GLY A 44 -12.37 -5.96 16.56
CA GLY A 44 -13.71 -5.47 16.77
C GLY A 44 -13.64 -4.20 17.63
N GLY A 45 -14.17 -3.10 17.12
CA GLY A 45 -14.21 -1.85 17.87
C GLY A 45 -12.84 -1.23 18.11
N ALA A 46 -12.42 -1.17 19.36
CA ALA A 46 -11.17 -0.50 19.75
C ALA A 46 -9.93 -1.40 19.67
N MET A 47 -10.07 -2.65 19.24
CA MET A 47 -8.93 -3.56 19.19
C MET A 47 -8.07 -3.33 17.95
N PRO A 48 -6.72 -3.39 18.09
CA PRO A 48 -5.84 -3.21 16.95
C PRO A 48 -6.01 -4.35 15.93
N THR A 49 -5.85 -3.99 14.66
CA THR A 49 -5.88 -4.96 13.56
C THR A 49 -4.45 -5.23 13.11
N PHE A 50 -4.13 -6.50 12.96
CA PHE A 50 -2.82 -6.95 12.53
C PHE A 50 -2.93 -7.68 11.20
N PHE A 51 -1.89 -7.57 10.37
CA PHE A 51 -1.76 -8.39 9.18
C PHE A 51 -0.32 -8.83 9.00
N ARG A 52 -0.16 -9.94 8.27
CA ARG A 52 1.16 -10.47 7.93
C ARG A 52 1.38 -10.32 6.44
N SER A 53 2.58 -9.92 6.08
CA SER A 53 2.95 -9.72 4.69
C SER A 53 4.18 -10.54 4.35
N LEU A 54 4.07 -11.32 3.28
CA LEU A 54 5.20 -11.99 2.65
C LEU A 54 5.62 -11.11 1.47
N GLY A 55 6.88 -10.70 1.48
CA GLY A 55 7.38 -9.81 0.46
C GLY A 55 8.81 -10.11 0.08
N HIS A 56 9.38 -9.25 -0.73
CA HIS A 56 10.81 -9.28 -1.02
C HIS A 56 11.35 -7.86 -1.14
N LEU A 57 12.61 -7.72 -0.78
CA LEU A 57 13.32 -6.44 -0.87
C LEU A 57 14.76 -6.75 -1.21
N MET A 58 15.28 -6.10 -2.25
CA MET A 58 16.67 -6.28 -2.71
C MET A 58 17.01 -7.76 -2.99
N GLY A 59 16.05 -8.51 -3.55
CA GLY A 59 16.24 -9.91 -3.88
C GLY A 59 16.08 -10.89 -2.73
N ARG A 60 15.75 -10.42 -1.53
CA ARG A 60 15.55 -11.27 -0.36
C ARG A 60 14.09 -11.33 0.03
N ARG A 61 13.57 -12.55 0.22
CA ARG A 61 12.23 -12.73 0.76
C ARG A 61 12.21 -12.41 2.24
N ASN A 62 11.12 -11.83 2.68
CA ASN A 62 10.93 -11.50 4.09
C ASN A 62 9.46 -11.69 4.48
N LEU A 63 9.27 -11.96 5.76
CA LEU A 63 7.96 -12.08 6.36
C LEU A 63 7.89 -11.04 7.47
N GLY A 64 6.88 -10.19 7.42
CA GLY A 64 6.69 -9.15 8.42
C GLY A 64 5.29 -9.15 8.97
N THR A 65 5.16 -8.71 10.22
CA THR A 65 3.87 -8.47 10.86
C THR A 65 3.69 -6.99 11.02
N PHE A 66 2.49 -6.51 10.72
CA PHE A 66 2.17 -5.08 10.72
C PHE A 66 0.93 -4.84 11.56
N GLU A 67 0.87 -3.65 12.15
CA GLU A 67 -0.27 -3.16 12.90
C GLU A 67 -0.87 -1.97 12.18
N ILE A 68 -2.19 -1.98 11.99
CA ILE A 68 -2.89 -0.81 11.45
C ILE A 68 -2.97 0.23 12.54
N THR A 69 -2.38 1.39 12.30
CA THR A 69 -2.27 2.47 13.28
C THR A 69 -3.31 3.57 13.08
N GLU A 70 -3.80 3.73 11.86
CA GLU A 70 -4.77 4.76 11.54
C GLU A 70 -5.77 4.23 10.54
N PHE A 71 -7.04 4.49 10.79
CA PHE A 71 -8.11 4.09 9.90
C PHE A 71 -9.23 5.14 9.98
N GLU A 72 -9.16 6.12 9.10
CA GLU A 72 -10.16 7.17 8.98
C GLU A 72 -10.78 7.04 7.59
N PRO A 73 -12.02 6.53 7.49
CA PRO A 73 -12.64 6.24 6.20
C PRO A 73 -12.55 7.39 5.22
N ASN A 74 -12.08 7.10 4.01
CA ASN A 74 -11.92 8.02 2.90
C ASN A 74 -10.90 9.13 3.11
N GLU A 75 -10.17 9.14 4.22
CA GLU A 75 -9.22 10.18 4.55
C GLU A 75 -7.81 9.66 4.81
N LYS A 76 -7.69 8.62 5.64
CA LYS A 76 -6.37 8.21 6.10
C LYS A 76 -6.31 6.72 6.46
N TYR A 77 -5.24 6.07 6.05
CA TYR A 77 -4.95 4.70 6.41
C TYR A 77 -3.46 4.59 6.71
N GLY A 78 -3.12 4.03 7.86
CA GLY A 78 -1.72 3.89 8.25
C GLY A 78 -1.43 2.56 8.91
N PHE A 79 -0.19 2.12 8.78
CA PHE A 79 0.28 0.90 9.42
C PHE A 79 1.77 1.00 9.72
N ARG A 80 2.22 0.20 10.68
CA ARG A 80 3.64 0.14 11.05
C ARG A 80 4.09 -1.30 11.17
N SER A 81 5.38 -1.54 10.95
CA SER A 81 5.96 -2.86 11.12
C SER A 81 6.15 -3.18 12.59
N LEU A 82 5.82 -4.41 12.97
CA LEU A 82 6.12 -4.97 14.29
C LEU A 82 7.29 -5.94 14.21
N SER A 83 7.49 -6.56 13.06
CA SER A 83 8.60 -7.47 12.81
C SER A 83 8.97 -7.41 11.33
N GLY A 84 10.13 -7.90 10.98
CA GLY A 84 10.64 -7.91 9.63
C GLY A 84 11.93 -7.11 9.51
N PRO A 85 12.52 -7.08 8.30
CA PRO A 85 13.85 -6.48 8.11
C PRO A 85 13.85 -4.95 8.17
N LEU A 86 12.73 -4.31 7.88
CA LEU A 86 12.59 -2.86 7.94
C LEU A 86 11.73 -2.47 9.13
N HIS A 87 12.17 -1.44 9.85
CA HIS A 87 11.32 -0.74 10.81
C HIS A 87 10.65 0.38 10.03
N SER A 88 9.38 0.23 9.73
CA SER A 88 8.69 1.17 8.84
C SER A 88 7.33 1.59 9.36
N SER A 89 6.96 2.79 8.96
CA SER A 89 5.63 3.35 9.17
C SER A 89 5.15 3.93 7.85
N THR A 90 3.98 3.53 7.41
CA THR A 90 3.40 3.95 6.12
C THR A 90 2.05 4.59 6.36
N THR A 91 1.79 5.69 5.68
CA THR A 91 0.52 6.40 5.77
C THR A 91 0.03 6.76 4.38
N TYR A 92 -1.23 6.46 4.10
CA TYR A 92 -1.93 6.92 2.90
C TYR A 92 -2.90 8.03 3.32
N THR A 93 -2.79 9.18 2.68
CA THR A 93 -3.70 10.31 2.88
C THR A 93 -4.46 10.55 1.59
N LEU A 94 -5.78 10.65 1.68
CA LEU A 94 -6.66 10.78 0.52
C LEU A 94 -7.47 12.06 0.60
N GLU A 95 -7.62 12.72 -0.56
CA GLU A 95 -8.45 13.91 -0.67
C GLU A 95 -9.27 13.84 -1.95
N ASN A 96 -10.51 14.33 -1.89
CA ASN A 96 -11.32 14.51 -3.09
C ASN A 96 -10.69 15.61 -3.96
N ALA A 97 -10.54 15.32 -5.24
CA ALA A 97 -9.98 16.26 -6.21
C ALA A 97 -10.85 16.26 -7.46
N ASN A 98 -11.82 17.17 -7.53
CA ASN A 98 -12.72 17.33 -8.69
C ASN A 98 -13.42 16.03 -9.08
N GLY A 99 -13.94 15.29 -8.08
CA GLY A 99 -14.62 14.02 -8.32
C GLY A 99 -13.70 12.80 -8.40
N GLY A 100 -12.40 13.02 -8.52
CA GLY A 100 -11.38 11.99 -8.39
C GLY A 100 -10.75 12.03 -7.01
N THR A 101 -9.59 11.40 -6.89
CA THR A 101 -8.89 11.26 -5.62
C THR A 101 -7.43 11.61 -5.79
N ARG A 102 -6.91 12.46 -4.90
CA ARG A 102 -5.48 12.61 -4.70
C ARG A 102 -5.09 11.68 -3.57
N ILE A 103 -4.11 10.82 -3.80
CA ILE A 103 -3.54 9.97 -2.76
C ILE A 103 -2.07 10.30 -2.59
N ASP A 104 -1.67 10.51 -1.33
CA ASP A 104 -0.28 10.70 -0.93
C ASP A 104 0.15 9.48 -0.14
N VAL A 105 1.23 8.83 -0.56
CA VAL A 105 1.82 7.71 0.16
C VAL A 105 3.10 8.18 0.83
N SER A 106 3.16 8.11 2.14
CA SER A 106 4.32 8.51 2.94
C SER A 106 4.90 7.30 3.65
N ILE A 107 6.20 7.09 3.50
CA ILE A 107 6.92 5.99 4.14
C ILE A 107 8.08 6.54 4.94
N GLN A 108 8.17 6.13 6.20
CA GLN A 108 9.35 6.36 7.03
C GLN A 108 9.93 4.98 7.37
N ALA A 109 11.22 4.78 7.12
CA ALA A 109 11.83 3.49 7.31
C ALA A 109 13.26 3.58 7.81
N SER A 110 13.68 2.58 8.57
CA SER A 110 15.06 2.36 8.92
C SER A 110 15.37 0.87 8.76
N ALA A 111 16.59 0.57 8.29
CA ALA A 111 17.04 -0.79 8.10
C ALA A 111 18.32 -0.95 8.92
N PRO A 112 18.20 -1.34 10.20
CA PRO A 112 19.41 -1.62 10.98
C PRO A 112 20.07 -2.85 10.38
N SER A 113 21.33 -2.90 10.36
CA SER A 113 22.29 -3.97 10.00
C SER A 113 21.82 -5.20 9.16
N PHE A 114 20.56 -5.32 8.81
CA PHE A 114 20.04 -6.46 8.02
C PHE A 114 20.58 -6.45 6.60
N PHE A 115 20.71 -5.26 6.01
CA PHE A 115 21.19 -5.09 4.65
C PHE A 115 22.62 -4.59 4.67
N ASP A 116 23.52 -5.29 4.01
CA ASP A 116 24.91 -4.89 3.84
C ASP A 116 25.02 -3.89 2.68
N ILE A 117 24.22 -2.82 2.75
CA ILE A 117 24.14 -1.78 1.74
C ILE A 117 24.06 -0.41 2.41
N THR A 118 24.40 0.62 1.65
CA THR A 118 24.28 1.99 2.16
C THR A 118 22.82 2.41 2.23
N GLU A 119 22.49 3.23 3.22
CA GLU A 119 21.15 3.80 3.36
C GLU A 119 20.74 4.57 2.09
N ARG A 120 21.68 5.24 1.44
CA ARG A 120 21.42 5.97 0.20
C ARG A 120 20.96 5.05 -0.92
N LEU A 121 21.57 3.88 -1.08
CA LEU A 121 21.18 2.91 -2.09
C LEU A 121 19.80 2.34 -1.78
N LEU A 122 19.54 2.03 -0.53
CA LEU A 122 18.22 1.55 -0.09
C LEU A 122 17.15 2.60 -0.36
N TRP A 123 17.41 3.87 -0.02
CA TRP A 123 16.50 4.98 -0.28
C TRP A 123 16.17 5.08 -1.77
N LYS A 124 17.19 5.03 -2.61
CA LYS A 124 17.02 5.15 -4.07
C LYS A 124 16.18 4.00 -4.63
N THR A 125 16.45 2.79 -4.18
CA THR A 125 15.71 1.59 -4.60
C THR A 125 14.24 1.68 -4.17
N MET A 126 14.01 2.05 -2.92
CA MET A 126 12.65 2.18 -2.39
C MET A 126 11.88 3.31 -3.06
N LYS A 127 12.54 4.42 -3.36
CA LYS A 127 11.91 5.55 -4.04
C LYS A 127 11.44 5.18 -5.44
N THR A 128 12.30 4.54 -6.21
CA THR A 128 11.95 4.08 -7.56
C THR A 128 10.79 3.10 -7.50
N GLN A 129 10.84 2.17 -6.55
CA GLN A 129 9.80 1.17 -6.37
C GLN A 129 8.47 1.81 -5.99
N LEU A 130 8.49 2.77 -5.08
CA LEU A 130 7.28 3.46 -4.66
C LEU A 130 6.62 4.21 -5.82
N GLU A 131 7.41 4.90 -6.63
CA GLU A 131 6.89 5.62 -7.80
C GLU A 131 6.22 4.67 -8.79
N GLU A 132 6.83 3.53 -9.04
CA GLU A 132 6.25 2.50 -9.92
C GLU A 132 4.98 1.89 -9.32
N ASP A 133 4.98 1.61 -8.03
CA ASP A 133 3.83 1.05 -7.33
C ASP A 133 2.63 2.00 -7.39
N VAL A 134 2.86 3.27 -7.14
CA VAL A 134 1.80 4.29 -7.17
C VAL A 134 1.24 4.45 -8.59
N ALA A 135 2.09 4.40 -9.60
CA ALA A 135 1.65 4.44 -11.00
C ALA A 135 0.80 3.21 -11.34
N LYS A 136 1.17 2.05 -10.83
CA LYS A 136 0.42 0.82 -11.05
C LYS A 136 -0.93 0.83 -10.33
N LEU A 137 -0.96 1.37 -9.12
CA LEU A 137 -2.21 1.57 -8.37
C LEU A 137 -3.21 2.39 -9.18
N LYS A 138 -2.75 3.51 -9.74
CA LYS A 138 -3.57 4.36 -10.60
C LYS A 138 -4.11 3.57 -11.80
N ALA A 139 -3.24 2.84 -12.49
CA ALA A 139 -3.63 2.06 -13.66
C ALA A 139 -4.67 1.00 -13.33
N ILE A 140 -4.46 0.26 -12.24
CA ILE A 140 -5.38 -0.80 -11.83
C ILE A 140 -6.75 -0.23 -11.50
N LEU A 141 -6.82 0.83 -10.72
CA LEU A 141 -8.10 1.40 -10.31
C LEU A 141 -8.85 2.02 -11.48
N GLU A 142 -8.16 2.66 -12.40
CA GLU A 142 -8.79 3.28 -13.56
C GLU A 142 -9.23 2.24 -14.60
N GLU A 143 -8.46 1.17 -14.77
CA GLU A 143 -8.80 0.08 -15.69
C GLU A 143 -9.88 -0.86 -15.17
N ASN A 144 -9.79 -1.25 -13.90
CA ASN A 144 -10.70 -2.24 -13.33
C ASN A 144 -12.17 -1.80 -13.41
N SER A 145 -12.45 -0.51 -13.33
CA SER A 145 -13.81 -0.02 -13.49
C SER A 145 -14.37 -0.31 -14.89
N THR A 146 -13.55 -0.15 -15.92
CA THR A 146 -13.90 -0.45 -17.30
C THR A 146 -14.02 -1.96 -17.51
N ALA A 147 -13.05 -2.73 -17.01
CA ALA A 147 -13.06 -4.19 -17.13
C ALA A 147 -14.26 -4.82 -16.41
N SER A 148 -14.66 -4.29 -15.26
CA SER A 148 -15.83 -4.78 -14.53
C SER A 148 -17.12 -4.58 -15.31
N CYS A 149 -17.26 -3.46 -16.00
CA CYS A 149 -18.41 -3.22 -16.88
C CYS A 149 -18.44 -4.21 -18.04
N ASP A 150 -17.32 -4.47 -18.67
CA ASP A 150 -17.22 -5.42 -19.77
C ASP A 150 -17.56 -6.85 -19.31
N GLN A 151 -17.11 -7.24 -18.12
CA GLN A 151 -17.41 -8.55 -17.56
C GLN A 151 -18.91 -8.71 -17.24
N GLN A 152 -19.55 -7.66 -16.75
CA GLN A 152 -20.99 -7.70 -16.48
C GLN A 152 -21.78 -7.89 -17.76
N ASP A 153 -21.40 -7.19 -18.79
CA ASP A 153 -22.05 -7.34 -20.10
C ASP A 153 -21.87 -8.76 -20.64
N GLY A 154 -20.70 -9.37 -20.46
CA GLY A 154 -20.44 -10.74 -20.86
C GLY A 154 -21.23 -11.77 -20.05
N ILE A 155 -21.51 -11.53 -18.79
CA ILE A 155 -22.30 -12.42 -17.94
C ILE A 155 -23.79 -12.39 -18.32
N LEU A 156 -24.27 -11.26 -18.78
CA LEU A 156 -25.67 -11.09 -19.16
C LEU A 156 -26.01 -11.74 -20.51
N GLU A 157 -25.01 -12.10 -21.27
CA GLU A 157 -25.17 -12.85 -22.52
C GLU A 157 -25.32 -14.36 -22.25
#